data_e0bcfa3ead910dca0fc55a0eeaf10e65
#
_entry.id   e0bcfa3ead910dca0fc55a0eeaf10e65
#
_cell.length_a   1.000
_cell.length_b   1.000
_cell.length_c   1.000
_cell.angle_alpha   90.00
_cell.angle_beta   90.00
_cell.angle_gamma   90.00
#
_symmetry.space_group_name_H-M   'P 1'
#
loop_
_entity.id
_entity.type
_entity.pdbx_description
1 polymer ?
#
loop_
_entity_poly.entity_id
_entity_poly.type
_entity_poly.pdbx_seq_one_letter_code
_entity_poly.pdbx_strand_id
1 'polypeptide(L)'
;MIDFSKKINYQRYASKQREASDEYSILRFFESDRGRILNSAAIRRLQQKTQVFPLERNSVVRTRLTHSMEVQQVGRYIVKEIVNRLNKSGKLKTFGLENSVMSIESLVEMACLMHDIGNPPFGHFGEAAINHWFALRLGIDTTSIYPVLNISDADDDSTKSLKIKIRQDLANFEGNAQAIRLVHTILRLNLTYSQIASIFKYSKPAYWSDPIPDEFNYLMKKPGYYLSEESFVKTMSEQLDIQPFHRYPLTYIMEAADDISYCIADLEDAVEKKILTVQQLYHYLKEAWGPVKKGDLFDEVVNRPYDNLKKNEFEAIGIDQFFMYLRVNTISHLVPHAAERFIENIEAIYHGSFNHALLEDHDAEYKLLNIFKTVGFEHIFNHETVENVELQGYRIITGLLDIYSPLLNMLTDDFIKLVKTGNHKKYPIETRLYHKLSAKHCVAYQQALEQLDDQQFNCWEFYYRCRLIQDYISGMTDHFAYDEYRKLMVTF
;
A
#
# COMPACT_ATOMS: atom_id res chain seq x y z
N MET A 1 -30.13 8.73 0.05
CA MET A 1 -29.83 9.84 0.99
C MET A 1 -28.43 9.58 1.56
N ILE A 2 -27.53 10.54 1.43
CA ILE A 2 -26.16 10.42 1.93
C ILE A 2 -26.18 10.50 3.46
N ASP A 3 -25.57 9.52 4.10
CA ASP A 3 -25.47 9.44 5.58
C ASP A 3 -24.16 8.72 5.96
N PHE A 4 -23.11 9.48 6.17
CA PHE A 4 -21.79 8.94 6.49
C PHE A 4 -21.73 8.21 7.84
N SER A 5 -22.70 8.43 8.73
CA SER A 5 -22.76 7.66 9.99
C SER A 5 -22.90 6.15 9.73
N LYS A 6 -23.54 5.76 8.61
CA LYS A 6 -23.67 4.36 8.19
C LYS A 6 -22.36 3.75 7.69
N LYS A 7 -21.39 4.58 7.30
CA LYS A 7 -20.06 4.15 6.89
C LYS A 7 -19.08 4.05 8.06
N ILE A 8 -19.43 4.51 9.26
CA ILE A 8 -18.60 4.45 10.47
C ILE A 8 -18.95 3.20 11.27
N ASN A 9 -18.40 2.07 10.87
CA ASN A 9 -18.65 0.78 11.50
C ASN A 9 -17.50 0.39 12.43
N TYR A 10 -17.76 0.35 13.73
CA TYR A 10 -16.82 0.01 14.80
C TYR A 10 -16.79 -1.48 15.15
N GLN A 11 -17.61 -2.32 14.47
CA GLN A 11 -17.56 -3.76 14.65
C GLN A 11 -16.29 -4.37 14.10
N ARG A 12 -15.97 -5.59 14.55
CA ARG A 12 -14.74 -6.32 14.23
C ARG A 12 -15.05 -7.73 13.76
N TYR A 13 -14.27 -8.24 12.84
CA TYR A 13 -14.47 -9.59 12.28
C TYR A 13 -14.43 -10.70 13.35
N ALA A 14 -13.41 -10.70 14.20
CA ALA A 14 -13.18 -11.76 15.18
C ALA A 14 -13.68 -11.42 16.60
N SER A 15 -14.71 -10.59 16.73
CA SER A 15 -15.25 -10.19 18.02
C SER A 15 -16.78 -10.30 18.05
N LYS A 16 -17.35 -10.55 19.23
CA LYS A 16 -18.80 -10.40 19.44
C LYS A 16 -19.21 -8.95 19.15
N GLN A 17 -20.40 -8.79 18.59
CA GLN A 17 -21.00 -7.46 18.39
C GLN A 17 -21.04 -6.69 19.71
N ARG A 18 -20.76 -5.41 19.64
CA ARG A 18 -20.77 -4.49 20.77
C ARG A 18 -21.66 -3.29 20.44
N GLU A 19 -22.35 -2.78 21.43
CA GLU A 19 -23.15 -1.58 21.29
C GLU A 19 -22.37 -0.36 21.80
N ALA A 20 -22.50 0.75 21.10
CA ALA A 20 -22.00 2.06 21.49
C ALA A 20 -23.11 3.08 21.23
N SER A 21 -23.40 3.94 22.21
CA SER A 21 -24.57 4.81 22.21
C SER A 21 -24.23 6.28 21.89
N ASP A 22 -22.97 6.65 21.93
CA ASP A 22 -22.53 8.03 21.76
C ASP A 22 -21.16 8.09 21.03
N GLU A 23 -20.81 9.26 20.52
CA GLU A 23 -19.58 9.49 19.74
C GLU A 23 -18.32 9.04 20.50
N TYR A 24 -18.24 9.32 21.80
CA TYR A 24 -17.05 8.96 22.58
C TYR A 24 -16.90 7.44 22.74
N SER A 25 -18.00 6.71 22.96
CA SER A 25 -17.96 5.25 23.04
C SER A 25 -17.56 4.60 21.71
N ILE A 26 -17.98 5.18 20.58
CA ILE A 26 -17.54 4.77 19.23
C ILE A 26 -16.06 5.08 19.03
N LEU A 27 -15.63 6.31 19.37
CA LEU A 27 -14.22 6.74 19.26
C LEU A 27 -13.28 5.80 20.02
N ARG A 28 -13.67 5.27 21.19
CA ARG A 28 -12.85 4.31 21.94
C ARG A 28 -12.48 3.05 21.16
N PHE A 29 -13.31 2.62 20.19
CA PHE A 29 -12.96 1.50 19.33
C PHE A 29 -11.86 1.88 18.35
N PHE A 30 -11.89 3.08 17.80
CA PHE A 30 -10.86 3.59 16.89
C PHE A 30 -9.56 3.92 17.62
N GLU A 31 -9.63 4.41 18.87
CA GLU A 31 -8.45 4.55 19.73
C GLU A 31 -7.82 3.19 20.08
N SER A 32 -8.64 2.15 20.25
CA SER A 32 -8.13 0.79 20.39
C SER A 32 -7.43 0.32 19.10
N ASP A 33 -7.95 0.67 17.91
CA ASP A 33 -7.31 0.37 16.64
C ASP A 33 -5.99 1.12 16.50
N ARG A 34 -5.97 2.41 16.83
CA ARG A 34 -4.74 3.24 16.86
C ARG A 34 -3.65 2.58 17.70
N GLY A 35 -3.98 2.13 18.92
CA GLY A 35 -3.03 1.42 19.77
C GLY A 35 -2.51 0.12 19.16
N ARG A 36 -3.37 -0.67 18.51
CA ARG A 36 -2.98 -1.93 17.83
C ARG A 36 -2.08 -1.67 16.63
N ILE A 37 -2.38 -0.65 15.84
CA ILE A 37 -1.61 -0.24 14.66
C ILE A 37 -0.22 0.23 15.07
N LEU A 38 -0.13 1.22 15.96
CA LEU A 38 1.13 1.81 16.42
C LEU A 38 2.08 0.78 17.05
N ASN A 39 1.54 -0.20 17.78
CA ASN A 39 2.31 -1.26 18.41
C ASN A 39 2.58 -2.46 17.48
N SER A 40 2.13 -2.42 16.22
CA SER A 40 2.31 -3.52 15.28
C SER A 40 3.74 -3.61 14.74
N ALA A 41 4.14 -4.84 14.38
CA ALA A 41 5.41 -5.05 13.70
C ALA A 41 5.41 -4.45 12.28
N ALA A 42 4.24 -4.30 11.64
CA ALA A 42 4.15 -3.69 10.32
C ALA A 42 4.63 -2.25 10.33
N ILE A 43 4.14 -1.44 11.25
CA ILE A 43 4.58 -0.03 11.40
C ILE A 43 6.07 0.06 11.74
N ARG A 44 6.58 -0.77 12.68
CA ARG A 44 8.01 -0.74 13.01
C ARG A 44 8.92 -1.08 11.83
N ARG A 45 8.48 -1.95 10.91
CA ARG A 45 9.26 -2.30 9.71
C ARG A 45 9.41 -1.14 8.73
N LEU A 46 8.45 -0.22 8.68
CA LEU A 46 8.50 0.96 7.82
C LEU A 46 9.70 1.85 8.12
N GLN A 47 10.24 1.81 9.35
CA GLN A 47 11.46 2.53 9.72
C GLN A 47 12.70 2.06 8.94
N GLN A 48 12.71 0.81 8.47
CA GLN A 48 13.84 0.21 7.75
C GLN A 48 13.47 -0.16 6.30
N LYS A 49 12.41 0.41 5.77
CA LYS A 49 12.06 0.42 4.35
C LYS A 49 12.15 1.86 3.86
N THR A 50 12.80 2.07 2.74
CA THR A 50 12.96 3.41 2.16
C THR A 50 11.93 3.68 1.07
N GLN A 51 11.77 4.92 0.68
CA GLN A 51 10.90 5.31 -0.42
C GLN A 51 11.62 5.08 -1.77
N VAL A 52 12.41 6.04 -2.22
CA VAL A 52 13.06 6.04 -3.54
C VAL A 52 14.47 5.44 -3.51
N PHE A 53 15.14 5.48 -2.35
CA PHE A 53 16.55 5.12 -2.21
C PHE A 53 16.76 3.90 -1.32
N PRO A 54 16.48 2.66 -1.81
CA PRO A 54 16.69 1.46 -1.02
C PRO A 54 18.13 1.35 -0.50
N LEU A 55 18.27 0.72 0.67
CA LEU A 55 19.55 0.54 1.37
C LEU A 55 20.23 1.84 1.83
N GLU A 56 19.54 2.99 1.81
CA GLU A 56 20.07 4.25 2.30
C GLU A 56 20.35 4.19 3.80
N ARG A 57 21.46 4.80 4.20
CA ARG A 57 21.87 4.90 5.62
C ARG A 57 21.87 6.33 6.15
N ASN A 58 21.74 7.32 5.25
CA ASN A 58 21.60 8.71 5.67
C ASN A 58 20.22 8.90 6.32
N SER A 59 20.22 9.25 7.61
CA SER A 59 18.99 9.42 8.40
C SER A 59 18.18 10.66 8.01
N VAL A 60 18.71 11.53 7.18
CA VAL A 60 17.99 12.71 6.64
C VAL A 60 17.05 12.29 5.51
N VAL A 61 17.43 11.29 4.72
CA VAL A 61 16.58 10.71 3.67
C VAL A 61 15.42 9.94 4.29
N ARG A 62 14.24 10.09 3.73
CA ARG A 62 12.99 9.54 4.29
C ARG A 62 12.97 8.01 4.26
N THR A 63 12.47 7.47 5.37
CA THR A 63 11.96 6.09 5.43
C THR A 63 10.45 6.09 5.14
N ARG A 64 9.88 4.92 4.83
CA ARG A 64 8.42 4.78 4.68
C ARG A 64 7.67 5.21 5.95
N LEU A 65 8.26 5.05 7.14
CA LEU A 65 7.64 5.51 8.37
C LEU A 65 7.56 7.04 8.45
N THR A 66 8.66 7.75 8.17
CA THR A 66 8.67 9.21 8.23
C THR A 66 7.78 9.81 7.15
N HIS A 67 7.77 9.24 5.94
CA HIS A 67 6.81 9.59 4.90
C HIS A 67 5.36 9.35 5.35
N SER A 68 5.04 8.19 5.92
CA SER A 68 3.68 7.91 6.43
C SER A 68 3.22 8.89 7.51
N MET A 69 4.14 9.45 8.29
CA MET A 69 3.82 10.52 9.26
C MET A 69 3.48 11.85 8.57
N GLU A 70 4.16 12.17 7.46
CA GLU A 70 3.83 13.34 6.63
C GLU A 70 2.43 13.16 6.00
N VAL A 71 2.15 11.98 5.42
CA VAL A 71 0.83 11.63 4.85
C VAL A 71 -0.27 11.71 5.92
N GLN A 72 0.00 11.23 7.14
CA GLN A 72 -0.92 11.30 8.28
C GLN A 72 -1.30 12.76 8.60
N GLN A 73 -0.33 13.65 8.64
CA GLN A 73 -0.57 15.08 8.92
C GLN A 73 -1.41 15.74 7.83
N VAL A 74 -1.12 15.46 6.54
CA VAL A 74 -1.86 15.99 5.40
C VAL A 74 -3.29 15.44 5.37
N GLY A 75 -3.48 14.13 5.56
CA GLY A 75 -4.81 13.49 5.59
C GLY A 75 -5.69 14.07 6.68
N ARG A 76 -5.16 14.26 7.88
CA ARG A 76 -5.86 14.94 8.97
C ARG A 76 -6.27 16.36 8.58
N TYR A 77 -5.40 17.11 7.89
CA TYR A 77 -5.70 18.48 7.47
C TYR A 77 -6.81 18.50 6.40
N ILE A 78 -6.81 17.58 5.44
CA ILE A 78 -7.91 17.45 4.46
C ILE A 78 -9.25 17.21 5.16
N VAL A 79 -9.30 16.28 6.15
CA VAL A 79 -10.54 16.04 6.94
C VAL A 79 -11.02 17.31 7.62
N LYS A 80 -10.13 18.06 8.27
CA LYS A 80 -10.48 19.32 8.94
C LYS A 80 -11.03 20.36 7.98
N GLU A 81 -10.45 20.45 6.78
CA GLU A 81 -10.94 21.41 5.77
C GLU A 81 -12.31 20.98 5.21
N ILE A 82 -12.56 19.69 4.97
CA ILE A 82 -13.87 19.16 4.58
C ILE A 82 -14.92 19.49 5.65
N VAL A 83 -14.62 19.17 6.91
CA VAL A 83 -15.53 19.42 8.04
C VAL A 83 -15.83 20.91 8.20
N ASN A 84 -14.80 21.77 8.12
CA ASN A 84 -14.97 23.23 8.19
C ASN A 84 -15.90 23.77 7.09
N ARG A 85 -15.71 23.34 5.84
CA ARG A 85 -16.54 23.75 4.70
C ARG A 85 -17.99 23.25 4.83
N LEU A 86 -18.17 21.99 5.21
CA LEU A 86 -19.51 21.42 5.43
C LEU A 86 -20.23 22.09 6.61
N ASN A 87 -19.51 22.45 7.67
CA ASN A 87 -20.08 23.18 8.81
C ASN A 87 -20.54 24.58 8.41
N LYS A 88 -19.68 25.33 7.69
CA LYS A 88 -20.01 26.69 7.18
C LYS A 88 -21.22 26.69 6.24
N SER A 89 -21.39 25.62 5.45
CA SER A 89 -22.53 25.47 4.53
C SER A 89 -23.77 24.86 5.19
N GLY A 90 -23.74 24.53 6.50
CA GLY A 90 -24.81 23.88 7.22
C GLY A 90 -25.11 22.42 6.80
N LYS A 91 -24.22 21.81 6.02
CA LYS A 91 -24.42 20.45 5.46
C LYS A 91 -23.85 19.34 6.34
N LEU A 92 -23.10 19.65 7.38
CA LEU A 92 -22.47 18.63 8.24
C LEU A 92 -23.50 17.65 8.81
N LYS A 93 -24.61 18.18 9.35
CA LYS A 93 -25.73 17.38 9.87
C LYS A 93 -26.46 16.62 8.77
N THR A 94 -26.67 17.26 7.62
CA THR A 94 -27.38 16.67 6.47
C THR A 94 -26.71 15.39 5.97
N PHE A 95 -25.38 15.31 6.08
CA PHE A 95 -24.59 14.16 5.66
C PHE A 95 -24.26 13.18 6.78
N GLY A 96 -24.88 13.33 7.98
CA GLY A 96 -24.69 12.41 9.11
C GLY A 96 -23.29 12.47 9.74
N LEU A 97 -22.58 13.60 9.59
CA LEU A 97 -21.19 13.77 10.06
C LEU A 97 -21.10 14.44 11.44
N GLU A 98 -22.18 15.01 11.95
CA GLU A 98 -22.20 15.87 13.15
C GLU A 98 -21.56 15.18 14.38
N ASN A 99 -21.82 13.88 14.57
CA ASN A 99 -21.35 13.09 15.71
C ASN A 99 -20.23 12.08 15.31
N SER A 100 -19.53 12.32 14.22
CA SER A 100 -18.53 11.37 13.70
C SER A 100 -17.20 12.02 13.35
N VAL A 101 -17.03 13.32 13.59
CA VAL A 101 -15.85 14.09 13.16
C VAL A 101 -14.57 13.52 13.75
N MET A 102 -14.53 13.29 15.07
CA MET A 102 -13.35 12.73 15.75
C MET A 102 -13.02 11.32 15.27
N SER A 103 -14.06 10.52 14.99
CA SER A 103 -13.92 9.16 14.48
C SER A 103 -13.31 9.16 13.06
N ILE A 104 -13.77 10.05 12.19
CA ILE A 104 -13.24 10.19 10.81
C ILE A 104 -11.79 10.69 10.83
N GLU A 105 -11.46 11.67 11.67
CA GLU A 105 -10.07 12.12 11.85
C GLU A 105 -9.17 10.94 12.26
N SER A 106 -9.56 10.16 13.26
CA SER A 106 -8.78 9.01 13.74
C SER A 106 -8.63 7.93 12.67
N LEU A 107 -9.70 7.60 11.94
CA LEU A 107 -9.70 6.62 10.86
C LEU A 107 -8.74 7.03 9.73
N VAL A 108 -8.82 8.27 9.27
CA VAL A 108 -7.96 8.77 8.17
C VAL A 108 -6.51 8.86 8.62
N GLU A 109 -6.22 9.37 9.83
CA GLU A 109 -4.86 9.40 10.35
C GLU A 109 -4.22 8.01 10.36
N MET A 110 -4.95 7.00 10.83
CA MET A 110 -4.42 5.63 10.90
C MET A 110 -4.37 4.96 9.53
N ALA A 111 -5.28 5.28 8.62
CA ALA A 111 -5.20 4.83 7.22
C ALA A 111 -3.94 5.38 6.54
N CYS A 112 -3.69 6.68 6.67
CA CYS A 112 -2.48 7.34 6.15
C CYS A 112 -1.20 6.72 6.73
N LEU A 113 -1.18 6.41 8.03
CA LEU A 113 -0.02 5.74 8.63
C LEU A 113 0.19 4.32 8.11
N MET A 114 -0.89 3.63 7.72
CA MET A 114 -0.84 2.24 7.25
C MET A 114 -0.75 2.09 5.72
N HIS A 115 -0.86 3.14 4.93
CA HIS A 115 -1.04 3.03 3.48
C HIS A 115 0.03 2.15 2.80
N ASP A 116 1.26 2.16 3.31
CA ASP A 116 2.44 1.52 2.74
C ASP A 116 2.90 0.23 3.46
N ILE A 117 2.15 -0.28 4.46
CA ILE A 117 2.61 -1.43 5.29
C ILE A 117 2.81 -2.72 4.51
N GLY A 118 2.14 -2.89 3.38
CA GLY A 118 2.21 -4.08 2.55
C GLY A 118 3.32 -4.07 1.51
N ASN A 119 3.99 -2.95 1.28
CA ASN A 119 5.04 -2.86 0.27
C ASN A 119 6.22 -3.78 0.63
N PRO A 120 6.75 -4.54 -0.35
CA PRO A 120 7.91 -5.40 -0.13
C PRO A 120 9.19 -4.59 -0.01
N PRO A 121 10.33 -5.21 0.36
CA PRO A 121 11.63 -4.58 0.21
C PRO A 121 11.87 -4.16 -1.25
N PHE A 122 12.57 -3.07 -1.45
CA PHE A 122 12.86 -2.47 -2.77
C PHE A 122 11.62 -2.00 -3.56
N GLY A 123 10.50 -1.76 -2.88
CA GLY A 123 9.30 -1.14 -3.45
C GLY A 123 8.76 -1.85 -4.69
N HIS A 124 8.47 -1.09 -5.75
CA HIS A 124 7.90 -1.63 -7.00
C HIS A 124 8.80 -2.64 -7.73
N PHE A 125 10.10 -2.51 -7.63
CA PHE A 125 11.02 -3.52 -8.20
C PHE A 125 10.99 -4.83 -7.43
N GLY A 126 10.76 -4.76 -6.11
CA GLY A 126 10.48 -5.94 -5.30
C GLY A 126 9.16 -6.62 -5.68
N GLU A 127 8.09 -5.85 -5.93
CA GLU A 127 6.82 -6.35 -6.46
C GLU A 127 7.01 -7.02 -7.82
N ALA A 128 7.66 -6.34 -8.76
CA ALA A 128 7.95 -6.86 -10.09
C ALA A 128 8.77 -8.15 -10.04
N ALA A 129 9.76 -8.23 -9.16
CA ALA A 129 10.57 -9.43 -8.94
C ALA A 129 9.74 -10.63 -8.46
N ILE A 130 8.85 -10.41 -7.47
CA ILE A 130 7.94 -11.45 -6.97
C ILE A 130 7.01 -11.91 -8.10
N ASN A 131 6.37 -10.97 -8.79
CA ASN A 131 5.42 -11.26 -9.86
C ASN A 131 6.06 -12.03 -11.01
N HIS A 132 7.19 -11.56 -11.49
CA HIS A 132 7.92 -12.22 -12.59
C HIS A 132 8.36 -13.64 -12.20
N TRP A 133 8.91 -13.81 -10.98
CA TRP A 133 9.37 -15.10 -10.50
C TRP A 133 8.23 -16.14 -10.44
N PHE A 134 7.06 -15.74 -9.91
CA PHE A 134 5.90 -16.63 -9.83
C PHE A 134 5.28 -16.86 -11.20
N ALA A 135 5.10 -15.82 -12.03
CA ALA A 135 4.53 -15.96 -13.37
C ALA A 135 5.28 -16.99 -14.24
N LEU A 136 6.62 -16.94 -14.22
CA LEU A 136 7.45 -17.90 -14.96
C LEU A 136 7.26 -19.34 -14.45
N ARG A 137 7.22 -19.54 -13.14
CA ARG A 137 7.15 -20.91 -12.57
C ARG A 137 5.76 -21.50 -12.54
N LEU A 138 4.76 -20.67 -12.37
CA LEU A 138 3.36 -21.09 -12.39
C LEU A 138 2.83 -21.30 -13.81
N GLY A 139 3.55 -20.80 -14.83
CA GLY A 139 3.17 -20.97 -16.22
C GLY A 139 1.85 -20.29 -16.54
N ILE A 140 1.76 -18.97 -16.36
CA ILE A 140 0.51 -18.22 -16.60
C ILE A 140 -0.04 -18.51 -18.00
N ASP A 141 0.82 -18.48 -19.03
CA ASP A 141 0.48 -18.75 -20.42
C ASP A 141 0.95 -20.14 -20.90
N THR A 142 1.49 -20.97 -19.99
CA THR A 142 2.11 -22.25 -20.33
C THR A 142 1.82 -23.30 -19.26
N THR A 143 2.58 -24.39 -19.26
CA THR A 143 2.51 -25.42 -18.22
C THR A 143 3.32 -25.00 -17.00
N SER A 144 2.74 -25.15 -15.81
CA SER A 144 3.44 -24.91 -14.55
C SER A 144 4.55 -25.94 -14.31
N ILE A 145 5.67 -25.52 -13.72
CA ILE A 145 6.68 -26.47 -13.21
C ILE A 145 6.18 -27.22 -11.97
N TYR A 146 5.09 -26.79 -11.36
CA TYR A 146 4.45 -27.43 -10.22
C TYR A 146 3.25 -28.26 -10.69
N PRO A 147 3.34 -29.63 -10.70
CA PRO A 147 2.33 -30.49 -11.27
C PRO A 147 0.94 -30.33 -10.66
N VAL A 148 0.84 -29.95 -9.39
CA VAL A 148 -0.43 -29.75 -8.67
C VAL A 148 -1.30 -28.65 -9.28
N LEU A 149 -0.71 -27.68 -9.98
CA LEU A 149 -1.42 -26.59 -10.67
C LEU A 149 -1.61 -26.82 -12.17
N ASN A 150 -1.13 -27.95 -12.72
CA ASN A 150 -1.39 -28.27 -14.13
C ASN A 150 -2.83 -28.75 -14.30
N ILE A 151 -3.49 -28.19 -15.31
CA ILE A 151 -4.84 -28.56 -15.69
C ILE A 151 -4.79 -29.92 -16.45
N SER A 152 -5.63 -30.83 -16.07
CA SER A 152 -5.76 -32.13 -16.72
C SER A 152 -7.21 -32.37 -17.17
N ASP A 153 -7.39 -33.35 -18.06
CA ASP A 153 -8.73 -33.77 -18.51
C ASP A 153 -9.56 -34.43 -17.39
N ALA A 154 -8.87 -34.90 -16.33
CA ALA A 154 -9.51 -35.47 -15.15
C ALA A 154 -10.05 -34.43 -14.17
N ASP A 155 -9.65 -33.15 -14.30
CA ASP A 155 -10.14 -32.07 -13.43
C ASP A 155 -11.56 -31.69 -13.80
N ASP A 156 -12.43 -31.52 -12.83
CA ASP A 156 -13.74 -30.90 -13.03
C ASP A 156 -13.59 -29.39 -13.29
N ASP A 157 -14.66 -28.71 -13.69
CA ASP A 157 -14.64 -27.30 -14.06
C ASP A 157 -14.30 -26.40 -12.84
N SER A 158 -14.69 -26.79 -11.63
CA SER A 158 -14.37 -26.11 -10.38
C SER A 158 -12.86 -26.15 -10.13
N THR A 159 -12.25 -27.33 -10.26
CA THR A 159 -10.81 -27.52 -10.06
C THR A 159 -9.99 -26.79 -11.14
N LYS A 160 -10.43 -26.82 -12.41
CA LYS A 160 -9.80 -26.04 -13.47
C LYS A 160 -9.82 -24.55 -13.17
N SER A 161 -10.99 -24.04 -12.81
CA SER A 161 -11.16 -22.62 -12.42
C SER A 161 -10.28 -22.24 -11.24
N LEU A 162 -10.23 -23.07 -10.19
CA LEU A 162 -9.38 -22.81 -9.02
C LEU A 162 -7.89 -22.77 -9.39
N LYS A 163 -7.40 -23.71 -10.18
CA LYS A 163 -6.00 -23.74 -10.62
C LYS A 163 -5.62 -22.48 -11.40
N ILE A 164 -6.51 -21.98 -12.27
CA ILE A 164 -6.31 -20.72 -13.02
C ILE A 164 -6.26 -19.55 -12.05
N LYS A 165 -7.22 -19.43 -11.14
CA LYS A 165 -7.26 -18.35 -10.14
C LYS A 165 -6.01 -18.34 -9.27
N ILE A 166 -5.56 -19.51 -8.78
CA ILE A 166 -4.35 -19.63 -7.97
C ILE A 166 -3.11 -19.14 -8.71
N ARG A 167 -2.93 -19.53 -9.97
CA ARG A 167 -1.78 -19.08 -10.76
C ARG A 167 -1.78 -17.56 -10.91
N GLN A 168 -2.90 -16.98 -11.27
CA GLN A 168 -3.02 -15.55 -11.46
C GLN A 168 -2.85 -14.79 -10.15
N ASP A 169 -3.49 -15.24 -9.09
CA ASP A 169 -3.42 -14.61 -7.78
C ASP A 169 -1.98 -14.53 -7.24
N LEU A 170 -1.23 -15.62 -7.36
CA LEU A 170 0.17 -15.69 -6.92
C LEU A 170 1.13 -14.87 -7.79
N ALA A 171 0.82 -14.67 -9.07
CA ALA A 171 1.61 -13.89 -10.00
C ALA A 171 1.26 -12.39 -10.01
N ASN A 172 0.28 -11.97 -9.22
CA ASN A 172 -0.17 -10.58 -9.09
C ASN A 172 -0.02 -10.09 -7.64
N PHE A 173 1.21 -10.20 -7.11
CA PHE A 173 1.54 -9.59 -5.82
C PHE A 173 1.43 -8.06 -5.92
N GLU A 174 0.82 -7.43 -4.91
CA GLU A 174 0.67 -5.98 -4.84
C GLU A 174 0.62 -5.52 -3.37
N GLY A 175 1.27 -4.39 -3.06
CA GLY A 175 1.42 -3.88 -1.69
C GLY A 175 0.08 -3.58 -1.01
N ASN A 176 -0.92 -3.04 -1.73
CA ASN A 176 -2.23 -2.76 -1.13
C ASN A 176 -2.96 -4.07 -0.77
N ALA A 177 -2.90 -5.09 -1.63
CA ALA A 177 -3.45 -6.42 -1.31
C ALA A 177 -2.73 -7.06 -0.12
N GLN A 178 -1.40 -6.93 -0.08
CA GLN A 178 -0.58 -7.43 1.02
C GLN A 178 -0.87 -6.70 2.33
N ALA A 179 -1.25 -5.41 2.31
CA ALA A 179 -1.63 -4.66 3.50
C ALA A 179 -2.90 -5.27 4.15
N ILE A 180 -3.92 -5.61 3.37
CA ILE A 180 -5.13 -6.28 3.86
C ILE A 180 -4.76 -7.63 4.50
N ARG A 181 -3.96 -8.45 3.80
CA ARG A 181 -3.47 -9.74 4.30
C ARG A 181 -2.67 -9.59 5.59
N LEU A 182 -1.80 -8.59 5.69
CA LEU A 182 -1.01 -8.31 6.90
C LEU A 182 -1.90 -8.00 8.10
N VAL A 183 -2.85 -7.08 7.98
CA VAL A 183 -3.66 -6.64 9.13
C VAL A 183 -4.69 -7.69 9.54
N HIS A 184 -5.27 -8.40 8.57
CA HIS A 184 -6.32 -9.39 8.82
C HIS A 184 -5.76 -10.77 9.18
N THR A 185 -4.92 -11.36 8.30
CA THR A 185 -4.53 -12.77 8.36
C THR A 185 -3.25 -12.99 9.17
N ILE A 186 -2.18 -12.23 8.90
CA ILE A 186 -0.84 -12.49 9.47
C ILE A 186 -0.70 -11.91 10.88
N LEU A 187 -0.98 -10.61 11.04
CA LEU A 187 -0.83 -9.91 12.32
C LEU A 187 -2.07 -10.01 13.19
N ARG A 188 -3.21 -10.30 12.60
CA ARG A 188 -4.51 -10.43 13.29
C ARG A 188 -4.77 -9.26 14.22
N LEU A 189 -4.61 -8.06 13.68
CA LEU A 189 -4.80 -6.84 14.47
C LEU A 189 -6.24 -6.71 14.96
N ASN A 190 -7.18 -7.43 14.34
CA ASN A 190 -8.60 -7.38 14.64
C ASN A 190 -9.10 -5.94 14.73
N LEU A 191 -8.81 -5.16 13.68
CA LEU A 191 -9.26 -3.78 13.53
C LEU A 191 -10.76 -3.73 13.20
N THR A 192 -11.35 -2.57 13.38
CA THR A 192 -12.74 -2.32 12.95
C THR A 192 -12.86 -2.39 11.42
N TYR A 193 -14.06 -2.71 10.95
CA TYR A 193 -14.30 -2.76 9.49
C TYR A 193 -13.98 -1.44 8.82
N SER A 194 -14.39 -0.30 9.39
CA SER A 194 -14.07 1.02 8.83
C SER A 194 -12.56 1.29 8.77
N GLN A 195 -11.79 0.85 9.77
CA GLN A 195 -10.35 1.07 9.77
C GLN A 195 -9.65 0.25 8.68
N ILE A 196 -10.05 -1.00 8.46
CA ILE A 196 -9.47 -1.82 7.39
C ILE A 196 -9.91 -1.30 6.02
N ALA A 197 -11.19 -0.96 5.86
CA ALA A 197 -11.69 -0.40 4.61
C ALA A 197 -10.99 0.91 4.21
N SER A 198 -10.53 1.70 5.19
CA SER A 198 -9.83 2.97 4.92
C SER A 198 -8.49 2.80 4.21
N ILE A 199 -7.89 1.60 4.21
CA ILE A 199 -6.68 1.28 3.43
C ILE A 199 -6.97 0.41 2.19
N PHE A 200 -8.22 0.09 1.92
CA PHE A 200 -8.65 -0.70 0.77
C PHE A 200 -8.70 0.17 -0.48
N LYS A 201 -7.52 0.46 -1.05
CA LYS A 201 -7.32 1.43 -2.15
C LYS A 201 -7.89 0.95 -3.48
N TYR A 202 -7.70 -0.32 -3.81
CA TYR A 202 -8.17 -0.94 -5.06
C TYR A 202 -9.12 -2.08 -4.77
N SER A 203 -10.10 -2.28 -5.66
CA SER A 203 -11.19 -3.25 -5.48
C SER A 203 -11.03 -4.52 -6.32
N LYS A 204 -9.98 -4.62 -7.15
CA LYS A 204 -9.73 -5.76 -8.03
C LYS A 204 -9.17 -6.95 -7.24
N PRO A 205 -9.75 -8.17 -7.35
CA PRO A 205 -9.08 -9.39 -6.87
C PRO A 205 -7.79 -9.65 -7.66
N ALA A 206 -6.75 -10.17 -7.00
CA ALA A 206 -5.47 -10.45 -7.66
C ALA A 206 -5.57 -11.52 -8.77
N TYR A 207 -6.56 -12.40 -8.67
CA TYR A 207 -6.84 -13.44 -9.67
C TYR A 207 -7.69 -12.96 -10.86
N TRP A 208 -8.05 -11.68 -10.93
CA TRP A 208 -8.92 -11.16 -12.00
C TRP A 208 -8.24 -11.22 -13.36
N SER A 209 -8.89 -11.87 -14.33
CA SER A 209 -8.39 -12.08 -15.69
C SER A 209 -9.24 -11.44 -16.79
N ASP A 210 -10.47 -11.06 -16.45
CA ASP A 210 -11.38 -10.47 -17.43
C ASP A 210 -11.00 -9.01 -17.73
N PRO A 211 -11.44 -8.44 -18.86
CA PRO A 211 -11.32 -7.01 -19.12
C PRO A 211 -11.93 -6.18 -17.98
N ILE A 212 -11.26 -5.11 -17.60
CA ILE A 212 -11.79 -4.21 -16.57
C ILE A 212 -12.88 -3.34 -17.21
N PRO A 213 -14.10 -3.27 -16.61
CA PRO A 213 -15.14 -2.36 -17.09
C PRO A 213 -14.70 -0.90 -17.01
N ASP A 214 -15.04 -0.09 -18.02
CA ASP A 214 -14.60 1.32 -18.10
C ASP A 214 -15.01 2.15 -16.88
N GLU A 215 -16.18 1.87 -16.29
CA GLU A 215 -16.67 2.51 -15.07
C GLU A 215 -15.86 2.20 -13.81
N PHE A 216 -14.94 1.22 -13.86
CA PHE A 216 -14.08 0.81 -12.74
C PHE A 216 -12.59 0.83 -13.08
N ASN A 217 -12.20 1.40 -14.23
CA ASN A 217 -10.82 1.32 -14.72
C ASN A 217 -9.79 1.88 -13.72
N TYR A 218 -10.13 2.93 -12.97
CA TYR A 218 -9.30 3.49 -11.91
C TYR A 218 -9.39 2.65 -10.62
N LEU A 219 -10.58 2.28 -10.18
CA LEU A 219 -10.82 1.54 -8.94
C LEU A 219 -10.24 0.12 -8.98
N MET A 220 -10.18 -0.48 -10.17
CA MET A 220 -9.63 -1.80 -10.43
C MET A 220 -8.23 -1.78 -11.09
N LYS A 221 -7.54 -0.64 -11.09
CA LYS A 221 -6.23 -0.45 -11.72
C LYS A 221 -5.17 -1.46 -11.25
N LYS A 222 -5.18 -1.80 -9.95
CA LYS A 222 -4.26 -2.75 -9.31
C LYS A 222 -5.01 -3.75 -8.44
N PRO A 223 -4.40 -4.89 -8.06
CA PRO A 223 -4.96 -5.80 -7.06
C PRO A 223 -5.18 -5.10 -5.71
N GLY A 224 -6.34 -5.33 -5.10
CA GLY A 224 -6.69 -4.82 -3.76
C GLY A 224 -6.74 -5.92 -2.70
N TYR A 225 -6.90 -7.19 -3.10
CA TYR A 225 -6.92 -8.33 -2.20
C TYR A 225 -6.59 -9.63 -2.93
N TYR A 226 -6.16 -10.63 -2.14
CA TYR A 226 -5.85 -11.96 -2.64
C TYR A 226 -7.03 -12.94 -2.48
N LEU A 227 -6.97 -14.04 -3.18
CA LEU A 227 -7.96 -15.12 -3.11
C LEU A 227 -8.17 -15.59 -1.66
N SER A 228 -7.13 -15.63 -0.84
CA SER A 228 -7.20 -15.98 0.58
C SER A 228 -8.00 -15.00 1.45
N GLU A 229 -8.12 -13.75 1.05
CA GLU A 229 -8.86 -12.70 1.77
C GLU A 229 -10.25 -12.42 1.19
N GLU A 230 -10.66 -13.10 0.11
CA GLU A 230 -11.93 -12.84 -0.59
C GLU A 230 -13.15 -12.89 0.33
N SER A 231 -13.27 -13.92 1.16
CA SER A 231 -14.38 -14.06 2.11
C SER A 231 -14.43 -12.92 3.12
N PHE A 232 -13.27 -12.50 3.61
CA PHE A 232 -13.17 -11.36 4.53
C PHE A 232 -13.57 -10.06 3.86
N VAL A 233 -13.07 -9.77 2.66
CA VAL A 233 -13.38 -8.55 1.90
C VAL A 233 -14.88 -8.49 1.59
N LYS A 234 -15.50 -9.61 1.22
CA LYS A 234 -16.95 -9.70 1.02
C LYS A 234 -17.71 -9.33 2.31
N THR A 235 -17.34 -9.94 3.44
CA THR A 235 -17.97 -9.63 4.74
C THR A 235 -17.79 -8.15 5.12
N MET A 236 -16.59 -7.60 4.93
CA MET A 236 -16.30 -6.18 5.20
C MET A 236 -17.17 -5.26 4.33
N SER A 237 -17.30 -5.57 3.05
CA SER A 237 -18.11 -4.80 2.11
C SER A 237 -19.59 -4.83 2.47
N GLU A 238 -20.13 -6.00 2.84
CA GLU A 238 -21.52 -6.14 3.34
C GLU A 238 -21.76 -5.33 4.62
N GLN A 239 -20.82 -5.35 5.57
CA GLN A 239 -20.91 -4.59 6.84
C GLN A 239 -20.86 -3.07 6.65
N LEU A 240 -20.29 -2.58 5.54
CA LEU A 240 -20.12 -1.17 5.22
C LEU A 240 -21.05 -0.71 4.09
N ASP A 241 -21.92 -1.58 3.58
CA ASP A 241 -22.77 -1.30 2.42
C ASP A 241 -21.95 -0.78 1.23
N ILE A 242 -20.84 -1.48 0.92
CA ILE A 242 -19.99 -1.21 -0.24
C ILE A 242 -20.37 -2.19 -1.35
N GLN A 243 -20.75 -1.66 -2.51
CA GLN A 243 -21.10 -2.48 -3.67
C GLN A 243 -19.84 -3.13 -4.28
N PRO A 244 -19.99 -4.21 -5.05
CA PRO A 244 -18.85 -4.83 -5.75
C PRO A 244 -18.05 -3.81 -6.57
N PHE A 245 -16.74 -3.88 -6.50
CA PHE A 245 -15.77 -2.99 -7.17
C PHE A 245 -15.80 -1.52 -6.75
N HIS A 246 -16.59 -1.17 -5.74
CA HIS A 246 -16.64 0.18 -5.16
C HIS A 246 -15.59 0.33 -4.05
N ARG A 247 -15.25 1.58 -3.75
CA ARG A 247 -14.23 1.96 -2.77
C ARG A 247 -14.88 2.52 -1.50
N TYR A 248 -14.22 2.38 -0.36
CA TYR A 248 -14.65 3.03 0.87
C TYR A 248 -14.36 4.56 0.83
N PRO A 249 -15.28 5.42 1.29
CA PRO A 249 -15.16 6.88 1.12
C PRO A 249 -13.89 7.51 1.68
N LEU A 250 -13.39 7.07 2.84
CA LEU A 250 -12.21 7.69 3.46
C LEU A 250 -10.90 7.33 2.75
N THR A 251 -10.89 6.31 1.90
CA THR A 251 -9.73 5.93 1.11
C THR A 251 -9.33 7.00 0.10
N TYR A 252 -10.28 7.78 -0.42
CA TYR A 252 -10.00 8.90 -1.32
C TYR A 252 -9.19 10.00 -0.63
N ILE A 253 -9.45 10.25 0.66
CA ILE A 253 -8.69 11.23 1.45
C ILE A 253 -7.28 10.71 1.72
N MET A 254 -7.13 9.44 2.07
CA MET A 254 -5.82 8.81 2.30
C MET A 254 -4.95 8.87 1.04
N GLU A 255 -5.53 8.56 -0.13
CA GLU A 255 -4.83 8.61 -1.42
C GLU A 255 -4.41 10.04 -1.79
N ALA A 256 -5.28 11.04 -1.62
CA ALA A 256 -4.95 12.44 -1.88
C ALA A 256 -3.84 12.94 -0.93
N ALA A 257 -3.86 12.52 0.32
CA ALA A 257 -2.82 12.87 1.29
C ALA A 257 -1.45 12.28 0.90
N ASP A 258 -1.43 11.03 0.41
CA ASP A 258 -0.22 10.38 -0.11
C ASP A 258 0.32 11.14 -1.33
N ASP A 259 -0.53 11.43 -2.31
CA ASP A 259 -0.16 12.16 -3.52
C ASP A 259 0.45 13.55 -3.23
N ILE A 260 -0.12 14.30 -2.28
CA ILE A 260 0.39 15.62 -1.87
C ILE A 260 1.75 15.50 -1.18
N SER A 261 1.94 14.48 -0.33
CA SER A 261 3.16 14.31 0.45
C SER A 261 4.29 13.76 -0.40
N TYR A 262 4.00 12.74 -1.22
CA TYR A 262 4.97 12.03 -2.04
C TYR A 262 5.67 12.94 -3.06
N CYS A 263 4.92 13.79 -3.76
CA CYS A 263 5.45 14.60 -4.86
C CYS A 263 6.57 15.57 -4.46
N ILE A 264 6.61 16.03 -3.19
CA ILE A 264 7.66 16.93 -2.68
C ILE A 264 8.77 16.15 -2.00
N ALA A 265 8.40 15.09 -1.29
CA ALA A 265 9.34 14.29 -0.52
C ALA A 265 10.47 13.74 -1.40
N ASP A 266 10.13 13.22 -2.57
CA ASP A 266 11.10 12.66 -3.51
C ASP A 266 12.05 13.70 -4.10
N LEU A 267 11.53 14.92 -4.38
CA LEU A 267 12.34 16.03 -4.88
C LEU A 267 13.35 16.49 -3.83
N GLU A 268 12.93 16.60 -2.57
CA GLU A 268 13.81 16.98 -1.46
C GLU A 268 14.87 15.90 -1.20
N ASP A 269 14.48 14.63 -1.11
CA ASP A 269 15.42 13.53 -0.90
C ASP A 269 16.45 13.40 -2.04
N ALA A 270 16.08 13.72 -3.29
CA ALA A 270 17.00 13.73 -4.41
C ALA A 270 18.04 14.87 -4.32
N VAL A 271 17.64 16.03 -3.81
CA VAL A 271 18.57 17.13 -3.58
C VAL A 271 19.50 16.82 -2.39
N GLU A 272 18.97 16.24 -1.32
CA GLU A 272 19.77 15.78 -0.18
C GLU A 272 20.81 14.72 -0.61
N LYS A 273 20.43 13.84 -1.51
CA LYS A 273 21.31 12.83 -2.12
C LYS A 273 22.26 13.40 -3.16
N LYS A 274 22.18 14.69 -3.48
CA LYS A 274 22.98 15.37 -4.51
C LYS A 274 22.81 14.77 -5.91
N ILE A 275 21.67 14.15 -6.18
CA ILE A 275 21.27 13.72 -7.52
C ILE A 275 20.93 14.95 -8.37
N LEU A 276 20.26 15.92 -7.76
CA LEU A 276 19.95 17.22 -8.33
C LEU A 276 20.43 18.35 -7.40
N THR A 277 20.80 19.44 -7.99
CA THR A 277 20.89 20.73 -7.25
C THR A 277 19.53 21.40 -7.25
N VAL A 278 19.27 22.29 -6.28
CA VAL A 278 18.01 23.07 -6.26
C VAL A 278 17.87 23.93 -7.52
N GLN A 279 18.96 24.40 -8.09
CA GLN A 279 18.97 25.17 -9.35
C GLN A 279 18.50 24.33 -10.53
N GLN A 280 18.96 23.07 -10.64
CA GLN A 280 18.51 22.12 -11.66
C GLN A 280 17.03 21.78 -11.46
N LEU A 281 16.64 21.46 -10.23
CA LEU A 281 15.26 21.17 -9.88
C LEU A 281 14.33 22.32 -10.28
N TYR A 282 14.67 23.55 -9.88
CA TYR A 282 13.89 24.73 -10.26
C TYR A 282 13.79 24.89 -11.79
N HIS A 283 14.89 24.67 -12.51
CA HIS A 283 14.90 24.77 -13.98
C HIS A 283 13.93 23.77 -14.62
N TYR A 284 13.99 22.49 -14.22
CA TYR A 284 13.10 21.45 -14.73
C TYR A 284 11.62 21.72 -14.39
N LEU A 285 11.33 22.11 -13.15
CA LEU A 285 9.97 22.46 -12.75
C LEU A 285 9.42 23.63 -13.58
N LYS A 286 10.24 24.65 -13.82
CA LYS A 286 9.86 25.83 -14.60
C LYS A 286 9.66 25.51 -16.08
N GLU A 287 10.50 24.68 -16.66
CA GLU A 287 10.39 24.22 -18.04
C GLU A 287 9.09 23.42 -18.24
N ALA A 288 8.81 22.48 -17.33
CA ALA A 288 7.59 21.67 -17.34
C ALA A 288 6.31 22.50 -17.12
N TRP A 289 6.39 23.59 -16.33
CA TRP A 289 5.23 24.50 -16.15
C TRP A 289 4.95 25.32 -17.41
N GLY A 290 6.00 25.80 -18.06
CA GLY A 290 5.94 26.72 -19.18
C GLY A 290 5.99 28.20 -18.75
N PRO A 291 5.34 29.12 -19.50
CA PRO A 291 5.38 30.56 -19.21
C PRO A 291 4.76 30.88 -17.83
N VAL A 292 5.59 31.39 -16.91
CA VAL A 292 5.17 31.77 -15.56
C VAL A 292 4.64 33.21 -15.58
N LYS A 293 3.47 33.43 -14.97
CA LYS A 293 2.90 34.75 -14.76
C LYS A 293 3.02 35.15 -13.30
N LYS A 294 3.28 36.43 -13.03
CA LYS A 294 3.30 36.95 -11.67
C LYS A 294 1.97 36.71 -10.95
N GLY A 295 2.01 36.02 -9.83
CA GLY A 295 0.84 35.68 -9.02
C GLY A 295 0.07 34.43 -9.50
N ASP A 296 0.58 33.66 -10.49
CA ASP A 296 0.05 32.32 -10.76
C ASP A 296 0.51 31.32 -9.70
N LEU A 297 -0.08 30.13 -9.70
CA LEU A 297 0.19 29.09 -8.72
C LEU A 297 1.69 28.71 -8.67
N PHE A 298 2.36 28.62 -9.81
CA PHE A 298 3.79 28.31 -9.85
C PHE A 298 4.63 29.45 -9.26
N ASP A 299 4.28 30.71 -9.53
CA ASP A 299 4.95 31.88 -8.93
C ASP A 299 4.85 31.84 -7.41
N GLU A 300 3.68 31.51 -6.87
CA GLU A 300 3.45 31.44 -5.43
C GLU A 300 4.15 30.26 -4.76
N VAL A 301 4.05 29.08 -5.38
CA VAL A 301 4.52 27.84 -4.76
C VAL A 301 6.01 27.58 -5.01
N VAL A 302 6.54 27.91 -6.17
CA VAL A 302 7.91 27.56 -6.58
C VAL A 302 8.82 28.76 -6.73
N ASN A 303 8.41 29.78 -7.49
CA ASN A 303 9.26 30.94 -7.79
C ASN A 303 9.64 31.76 -6.56
N ARG A 304 8.65 32.15 -5.74
CA ARG A 304 8.91 32.98 -4.56
C ARG A 304 9.82 32.29 -3.55
N PRO A 305 9.62 30.99 -3.20
CA PRO A 305 10.59 30.25 -2.39
C PRO A 305 11.99 30.23 -2.99
N TYR A 306 12.12 30.01 -4.31
CA TYR A 306 13.40 30.00 -4.99
C TYR A 306 14.10 31.36 -5.01
N ASP A 307 13.35 32.46 -5.19
CA ASP A 307 13.91 33.80 -5.14
C ASP A 307 14.32 34.21 -3.70
N ASN A 308 13.66 33.67 -2.70
CA ASN A 308 14.07 33.84 -1.30
C ASN A 308 15.35 33.06 -0.96
N LEU A 309 15.54 31.87 -1.54
CA LEU A 309 16.79 31.11 -1.40
C LEU A 309 18.00 31.96 -1.83
N LYS A 310 17.92 32.66 -2.95
CA LYS A 310 19.01 33.50 -3.49
C LYS A 310 19.42 34.65 -2.58
N LYS A 311 18.58 35.03 -1.62
CA LYS A 311 18.84 36.13 -0.68
C LYS A 311 19.54 35.66 0.62
N ASN A 312 19.67 34.34 0.81
CA ASN A 312 20.35 33.80 2.00
C ASN A 312 21.85 33.84 1.85
N GLU A 313 22.54 34.25 2.89
CA GLU A 313 24.01 34.30 2.95
C GLU A 313 24.62 32.89 3.02
N PHE A 314 23.88 31.94 3.58
CA PHE A 314 24.29 30.52 3.69
C PHE A 314 23.45 29.63 2.81
N GLU A 315 24.03 29.00 1.81
CA GLU A 315 23.35 28.17 0.83
C GLU A 315 22.56 26.99 1.48
N ALA A 316 23.17 26.31 2.45
CA ALA A 316 22.50 25.19 3.13
C ALA A 316 21.21 25.61 3.83
N ILE A 317 21.21 26.72 4.56
CA ILE A 317 20.00 27.27 5.21
C ILE A 317 18.96 27.67 4.17
N GLY A 318 19.42 28.21 3.02
CA GLY A 318 18.55 28.58 1.92
C GLY A 318 17.84 27.38 1.30
N ILE A 319 18.51 26.22 1.17
CA ILE A 319 17.94 24.97 0.67
C ILE A 319 16.82 24.45 1.59
N ASP A 320 17.10 24.36 2.89
CA ASP A 320 16.10 23.92 3.88
C ASP A 320 14.86 24.82 3.86
N GLN A 321 15.07 26.15 3.80
CA GLN A 321 13.98 27.12 3.72
C GLN A 321 13.20 26.99 2.39
N PHE A 322 13.88 26.72 1.28
CA PHE A 322 13.21 26.49 0.01
C PHE A 322 12.22 25.34 0.10
N PHE A 323 12.65 24.16 0.58
CA PHE A 323 11.77 23.00 0.70
C PHE A 323 10.69 23.20 1.78
N MET A 324 10.99 23.89 2.87
CA MET A 324 9.98 24.25 3.86
C MET A 324 8.85 25.09 3.23
N TYR A 325 9.20 26.16 2.50
CA TYR A 325 8.21 27.01 1.84
C TYR A 325 7.50 26.30 0.69
N LEU A 326 8.22 25.50 -0.12
CA LEU A 326 7.64 24.68 -1.18
C LEU A 326 6.53 23.78 -0.60
N ARG A 327 6.81 23.09 0.50
CA ARG A 327 5.86 22.21 1.19
C ARG A 327 4.68 22.99 1.76
N VAL A 328 4.91 24.05 2.50
CA VAL A 328 3.85 24.85 3.11
C VAL A 328 2.92 25.42 2.04
N ASN A 329 3.48 25.99 0.97
CA ASN A 329 2.69 26.59 -0.09
C ASN A 329 1.93 25.51 -0.88
N THR A 330 2.56 24.36 -1.20
CA THR A 330 1.86 23.25 -1.88
C THR A 330 0.67 22.75 -1.03
N ILE A 331 0.87 22.49 0.25
CA ILE A 331 -0.18 22.03 1.16
C ILE A 331 -1.30 23.08 1.26
N SER A 332 -0.97 24.37 1.31
CA SER A 332 -1.95 25.45 1.44
C SER A 332 -2.88 25.59 0.21
N HIS A 333 -2.47 25.12 -0.96
CA HIS A 333 -3.28 25.08 -2.17
C HIS A 333 -3.94 23.71 -2.39
N LEU A 334 -3.20 22.60 -2.27
CA LEU A 334 -3.71 21.27 -2.62
C LEU A 334 -4.68 20.70 -1.58
N VAL A 335 -4.55 21.03 -0.30
CA VAL A 335 -5.48 20.54 0.74
C VAL A 335 -6.87 21.16 0.60
N PRO A 336 -7.03 22.50 0.43
CA PRO A 336 -8.32 23.10 0.12
C PRO A 336 -8.94 22.56 -1.18
N HIS A 337 -8.12 22.35 -2.21
CA HIS A 337 -8.57 21.78 -3.48
C HIS A 337 -9.08 20.34 -3.32
N ALA A 338 -8.35 19.47 -2.62
CA ALA A 338 -8.80 18.12 -2.30
C ALA A 338 -10.13 18.10 -1.53
N ALA A 339 -10.28 19.01 -0.56
CA ALA A 339 -11.52 19.13 0.21
C ALA A 339 -12.71 19.60 -0.65
N GLU A 340 -12.48 20.53 -1.58
CA GLU A 340 -13.49 20.99 -2.54
C GLU A 340 -13.94 19.86 -3.47
N ARG A 341 -12.98 19.15 -4.07
CA ARG A 341 -13.24 18.01 -4.95
C ARG A 341 -13.99 16.89 -4.21
N PHE A 342 -13.67 16.64 -2.94
CA PHE A 342 -14.40 15.68 -2.13
C PHE A 342 -15.87 16.09 -1.95
N ILE A 343 -16.13 17.36 -1.66
CA ILE A 343 -17.48 17.88 -1.42
C ILE A 343 -18.29 17.94 -2.72
N GLU A 344 -17.70 18.34 -3.83
CA GLU A 344 -18.35 18.37 -5.15
C GLU A 344 -18.77 16.98 -5.61
N ASN A 345 -17.97 15.95 -5.31
CA ASN A 345 -18.22 14.57 -5.71
C ASN A 345 -18.74 13.69 -4.55
N ILE A 346 -19.29 14.32 -3.50
CA ILE A 346 -19.63 13.66 -2.24
C ILE A 346 -20.59 12.47 -2.41
N GLU A 347 -21.50 12.51 -3.38
CA GLU A 347 -22.45 11.44 -3.66
C GLU A 347 -21.74 10.21 -4.26
N ALA A 348 -20.93 10.41 -5.29
CA ALA A 348 -20.16 9.34 -5.91
C ALA A 348 -19.13 8.76 -4.94
N ILE A 349 -18.48 9.60 -4.13
CA ILE A 349 -17.54 9.19 -3.09
C ILE A 349 -18.26 8.39 -1.99
N TYR A 350 -19.42 8.82 -1.54
CA TYR A 350 -20.22 8.10 -0.55
C TYR A 350 -20.58 6.70 -1.01
N HIS A 351 -20.97 6.56 -2.28
CA HIS A 351 -21.26 5.26 -2.89
C HIS A 351 -20.00 4.50 -3.30
N GLY A 352 -18.83 5.14 -3.29
CA GLY A 352 -17.54 4.53 -3.68
C GLY A 352 -17.36 4.36 -5.18
N SER A 353 -18.19 4.99 -6.00
CA SER A 353 -18.19 4.90 -7.47
C SER A 353 -17.39 6.01 -8.17
N PHE A 354 -16.77 6.93 -7.43
CA PHE A 354 -15.93 7.97 -8.02
C PHE A 354 -14.66 7.34 -8.61
N ASN A 355 -14.63 7.21 -9.94
CA ASN A 355 -13.63 6.41 -10.68
C ASN A 355 -12.38 7.23 -11.07
N HIS A 356 -11.90 8.09 -10.16
CA HIS A 356 -10.72 8.95 -10.34
C HIS A 356 -9.97 9.11 -9.03
N ALA A 357 -8.71 9.58 -9.09
CA ALA A 357 -8.06 10.16 -7.92
C ALA A 357 -8.72 11.49 -7.56
N LEU A 358 -8.74 11.82 -6.27
CA LEU A 358 -9.42 13.03 -5.81
C LEU A 358 -8.81 14.32 -6.39
N LEU A 359 -7.49 14.33 -6.62
CA LEU A 359 -6.75 15.48 -7.17
C LEU A 359 -6.62 15.46 -8.71
N GLU A 360 -7.12 14.41 -9.38
CA GLU A 360 -6.98 14.26 -10.84
C GLU A 360 -8.12 14.99 -11.56
N ASP A 361 -7.81 16.17 -12.11
CA ASP A 361 -8.73 17.04 -12.87
C ASP A 361 -7.97 17.85 -13.94
N HIS A 362 -8.44 19.04 -14.29
CA HIS A 362 -7.83 19.93 -15.28
C HIS A 362 -7.36 21.26 -14.69
N ASP A 363 -7.40 21.42 -13.37
CA ASP A 363 -7.08 22.65 -12.68
C ASP A 363 -5.56 22.86 -12.52
N ALA A 364 -5.18 24.07 -12.10
CA ALA A 364 -3.78 24.43 -11.92
C ALA A 364 -3.10 23.60 -10.81
N GLU A 365 -3.86 23.20 -9.81
CA GLU A 365 -3.48 22.37 -8.69
C GLU A 365 -3.02 20.97 -9.16
N TYR A 366 -3.81 20.34 -10.03
CA TYR A 366 -3.41 19.06 -10.64
C TYR A 366 -2.21 19.22 -11.55
N LYS A 367 -2.16 20.30 -12.34
CA LYS A 367 -1.00 20.61 -13.18
C LYS A 367 0.27 20.71 -12.34
N LEU A 368 0.23 21.40 -11.19
CA LEU A 368 1.35 21.53 -10.29
C LEU A 368 1.80 20.17 -9.74
N LEU A 369 0.85 19.38 -9.25
CA LEU A 369 1.11 18.02 -8.74
C LEU A 369 1.75 17.12 -9.81
N ASN A 370 1.19 17.16 -11.03
CA ASN A 370 1.67 16.36 -12.15
C ASN A 370 3.09 16.75 -12.58
N ILE A 371 3.44 18.03 -12.55
CA ILE A 371 4.79 18.50 -12.86
C ILE A 371 5.80 17.98 -11.83
N PHE A 372 5.49 18.01 -10.54
CA PHE A 372 6.35 17.44 -9.51
C PHE A 372 6.58 15.94 -9.76
N LYS A 373 5.51 15.19 -10.07
CA LYS A 373 5.59 13.75 -10.40
C LYS A 373 6.42 13.51 -11.67
N THR A 374 6.21 14.30 -12.72
CA THR A 374 6.93 14.15 -14.00
C THR A 374 8.42 14.42 -13.84
N VAL A 375 8.79 15.52 -13.18
CA VAL A 375 10.20 15.86 -12.91
C VAL A 375 10.87 14.78 -12.03
N GLY A 376 10.14 14.26 -11.02
CA GLY A 376 10.61 13.13 -10.23
C GLY A 376 10.88 11.89 -11.08
N PHE A 377 9.95 11.53 -11.95
CA PHE A 377 10.08 10.39 -12.84
C PHE A 377 11.25 10.54 -13.82
N GLU A 378 11.35 11.66 -14.53
CA GLU A 378 12.32 11.87 -15.59
C GLU A 378 13.77 12.05 -15.08
N HIS A 379 13.95 12.71 -13.93
CA HIS A 379 15.26 13.15 -13.47
C HIS A 379 15.74 12.48 -12.17
N ILE A 380 14.87 11.77 -11.44
CA ILE A 380 15.23 11.10 -10.20
C ILE A 380 15.15 9.57 -10.37
N PHE A 381 13.98 9.05 -10.75
CA PHE A 381 13.80 7.59 -10.84
C PHE A 381 14.62 6.97 -11.96
N ASN A 382 14.81 7.68 -13.08
CA ASN A 382 15.69 7.27 -14.18
C ASN A 382 17.18 7.62 -13.96
N HIS A 383 17.57 8.02 -12.76
CA HIS A 383 18.97 8.29 -12.46
C HIS A 383 19.74 6.99 -12.20
N GLU A 384 20.94 6.85 -12.79
CA GLU A 384 21.78 5.64 -12.70
C GLU A 384 21.94 5.09 -11.27
N THR A 385 22.08 5.98 -10.28
CA THR A 385 22.19 5.58 -8.86
C THR A 385 20.94 4.86 -8.36
N VAL A 386 19.75 5.28 -8.79
CA VAL A 386 18.47 4.66 -8.41
C VAL A 386 18.32 3.34 -9.15
N GLU A 387 18.47 3.34 -10.49
CA GLU A 387 18.34 2.15 -11.33
C GLU A 387 19.27 1.01 -10.87
N ASN A 388 20.51 1.33 -10.50
CA ASN A 388 21.46 0.33 -10.01
C ASN A 388 20.97 -0.36 -8.73
N VAL A 389 20.38 0.37 -7.80
CA VAL A 389 19.84 -0.21 -6.55
C VAL A 389 18.55 -1.00 -6.81
N GLU A 390 17.73 -0.55 -7.73
CA GLU A 390 16.53 -1.27 -8.19
C GLU A 390 16.90 -2.61 -8.83
N LEU A 391 17.88 -2.66 -9.71
CA LEU A 391 18.42 -3.90 -10.31
C LEU A 391 18.99 -4.84 -9.24
N GLN A 392 19.72 -4.31 -8.26
CA GLN A 392 20.17 -5.09 -7.10
C GLN A 392 19.00 -5.67 -6.32
N GLY A 393 17.99 -4.86 -6.01
CA GLY A 393 16.78 -5.28 -5.32
C GLY A 393 16.04 -6.40 -6.05
N TYR A 394 15.86 -6.24 -7.36
CA TYR A 394 15.26 -7.27 -8.21
C TYR A 394 16.02 -8.59 -8.11
N ARG A 395 17.36 -8.54 -8.20
CA ARG A 395 18.23 -9.73 -8.08
C ARG A 395 18.19 -10.36 -6.71
N ILE A 396 18.14 -9.55 -5.66
CA ILE A 396 18.06 -10.04 -4.26
C ILE A 396 16.73 -10.79 -4.05
N ILE A 397 15.61 -10.21 -4.45
CA ILE A 397 14.28 -10.80 -4.25
C ILE A 397 14.14 -12.10 -5.06
N THR A 398 14.49 -12.10 -6.35
CA THR A 398 14.44 -13.32 -7.17
C THR A 398 15.36 -14.40 -6.64
N GLY A 399 16.56 -14.03 -6.18
CA GLY A 399 17.50 -14.97 -5.58
C GLY A 399 17.04 -15.54 -4.24
N LEU A 400 16.40 -14.76 -3.39
CA LEU A 400 15.76 -15.25 -2.16
C LEU A 400 14.63 -16.23 -2.50
N LEU A 401 13.79 -15.93 -3.48
CA LEU A 401 12.75 -16.85 -3.95
C LEU A 401 13.34 -18.17 -4.45
N ASP A 402 14.45 -18.13 -5.19
CA ASP A 402 15.17 -19.34 -5.62
C ASP A 402 15.70 -20.16 -4.45
N ILE A 403 16.30 -19.51 -3.45
CA ILE A 403 16.84 -20.16 -2.24
C ILE A 403 15.74 -20.86 -1.45
N TYR A 404 14.53 -20.23 -1.35
CA TYR A 404 13.42 -20.82 -0.60
C TYR A 404 12.53 -21.76 -1.45
N SER A 405 12.70 -21.82 -2.76
CA SER A 405 11.91 -22.64 -3.67
C SER A 405 11.95 -24.16 -3.38
N PRO A 406 13.01 -24.77 -2.79
CA PRO A 406 12.97 -26.17 -2.37
C PRO A 406 11.79 -26.52 -1.46
N LEU A 407 11.31 -25.57 -0.63
CA LEU A 407 10.11 -25.76 0.18
C LEU A 407 8.84 -25.97 -0.67
N LEU A 408 8.78 -25.36 -1.86
CA LEU A 408 7.66 -25.52 -2.81
C LEU A 408 7.72 -26.85 -3.57
N ASN A 409 8.89 -27.47 -3.66
CA ASN A 409 9.09 -28.73 -4.37
C ASN A 409 8.79 -29.97 -3.49
N MET A 410 8.56 -29.78 -2.19
CA MET A 410 8.21 -30.88 -1.27
C MET A 410 6.81 -31.43 -1.62
N LEU A 411 6.62 -32.72 -1.42
CA LEU A 411 5.27 -33.32 -1.43
C LEU A 411 4.42 -32.71 -0.30
N THR A 412 3.12 -32.56 -0.52
CA THR A 412 2.17 -31.97 0.44
C THR A 412 2.29 -32.60 1.82
N ASP A 413 2.26 -33.94 1.94
CA ASP A 413 2.34 -34.64 3.20
C ASP A 413 3.69 -34.44 3.91
N ASP A 414 4.79 -34.41 3.15
CA ASP A 414 6.14 -34.17 3.71
C ASP A 414 6.26 -32.73 4.22
N PHE A 415 5.70 -31.74 3.52
CA PHE A 415 5.72 -30.35 3.98
C PHE A 415 4.82 -30.13 5.21
N ILE A 416 3.62 -30.68 5.22
CA ILE A 416 2.73 -30.65 6.41
C ILE A 416 3.41 -31.30 7.60
N LYS A 417 4.08 -32.45 7.40
CA LYS A 417 4.85 -33.10 8.44
C LYS A 417 5.99 -32.21 8.97
N LEU A 418 6.74 -31.57 8.07
CA LEU A 418 7.79 -30.62 8.45
C LEU A 418 7.20 -29.48 9.30
N VAL A 419 6.09 -28.87 8.89
CA VAL A 419 5.44 -27.80 9.63
C VAL A 419 4.95 -28.26 11.02
N LYS A 420 4.37 -29.45 11.12
CA LYS A 420 3.85 -30.01 12.40
C LYS A 420 4.96 -30.38 13.38
N THR A 421 6.07 -30.94 12.89
CA THR A 421 7.12 -31.51 13.74
C THR A 421 8.35 -30.61 13.88
N GLY A 422 8.47 -29.58 13.04
CA GLY A 422 9.64 -28.71 12.94
C GLY A 422 10.87 -29.41 12.35
N ASN A 423 10.78 -30.70 11.93
CA ASN A 423 11.93 -31.44 11.41
C ASN A 423 11.49 -32.53 10.43
N HIS A 424 12.30 -32.75 9.39
CA HIS A 424 12.07 -33.83 8.43
C HIS A 424 13.40 -34.49 7.98
N LYS A 425 13.63 -35.77 8.36
CA LYS A 425 14.90 -36.45 8.13
C LYS A 425 15.29 -36.56 6.64
N LYS A 426 14.32 -36.71 5.77
CA LYS A 426 14.53 -36.81 4.29
C LYS A 426 14.90 -35.47 3.67
N TYR A 427 14.53 -34.32 4.30
CA TYR A 427 14.67 -32.99 3.78
C TYR A 427 15.47 -32.08 4.74
N PRO A 428 16.78 -32.31 4.88
CA PRO A 428 17.60 -31.59 5.86
C PRO A 428 17.81 -30.11 5.48
N ILE A 429 17.85 -29.77 4.21
CA ILE A 429 18.00 -28.38 3.73
C ILE A 429 16.69 -27.62 3.94
N GLU A 430 15.57 -28.19 3.47
CA GLU A 430 14.24 -27.62 3.60
C GLU A 430 13.86 -27.40 5.07
N THR A 431 14.26 -28.31 5.97
CA THR A 431 14.10 -28.15 7.40
C THR A 431 14.79 -26.88 7.92
N ARG A 432 16.01 -26.60 7.45
CA ARG A 432 16.75 -25.41 7.87
C ARG A 432 16.16 -24.12 7.27
N LEU A 433 15.70 -24.17 6.02
CA LEU A 433 14.98 -23.06 5.41
C LEU A 433 13.66 -22.76 6.14
N TYR A 434 12.92 -23.82 6.50
CA TYR A 434 11.70 -23.69 7.29
C TYR A 434 11.95 -23.02 8.66
N HIS A 435 13.04 -23.36 9.36
CA HIS A 435 13.39 -22.73 10.64
C HIS A 435 13.67 -21.23 10.55
N LYS A 436 13.94 -20.69 9.36
CA LYS A 436 14.12 -19.25 9.13
C LYS A 436 12.79 -18.50 8.97
N LEU A 437 11.72 -19.22 8.63
CA LEU A 437 10.41 -18.60 8.43
C LEU A 437 9.86 -18.02 9.75
N SER A 438 9.14 -16.92 9.65
CA SER A 438 8.49 -16.29 10.80
C SER A 438 7.39 -17.19 11.38
N ALA A 439 7.39 -17.40 12.69
CA ALA A 439 6.36 -18.18 13.37
C ALA A 439 4.93 -17.68 13.06
N LYS A 440 4.72 -16.37 12.92
CA LYS A 440 3.40 -15.82 12.57
C LYS A 440 2.93 -16.25 11.18
N HIS A 441 3.83 -16.29 10.20
CA HIS A 441 3.52 -16.76 8.85
C HIS A 441 3.21 -18.27 8.85
N CYS A 442 3.98 -19.05 9.60
CA CYS A 442 3.73 -20.49 9.76
C CYS A 442 2.37 -20.77 10.44
N VAL A 443 1.99 -19.99 11.46
CA VAL A 443 0.66 -20.08 12.09
C VAL A 443 -0.45 -19.73 11.12
N ALA A 444 -0.28 -18.67 10.30
CA ALA A 444 -1.28 -18.31 9.29
C ALA A 444 -1.48 -19.45 8.27
N TYR A 445 -0.40 -20.08 7.82
CA TYR A 445 -0.47 -21.27 6.96
C TYR A 445 -1.23 -22.43 7.64
N GLN A 446 -0.85 -22.80 8.88
CA GLN A 446 -1.49 -23.92 9.60
C GLN A 446 -3.00 -23.69 9.78
N GLN A 447 -3.40 -22.48 10.16
CA GLN A 447 -4.81 -22.13 10.37
C GLN A 447 -5.63 -22.10 9.07
N ALA A 448 -4.98 -21.72 7.95
CA ALA A 448 -5.63 -21.82 6.65
C ALA A 448 -5.96 -23.28 6.30
N LEU A 449 -5.02 -24.21 6.58
CA LEU A 449 -5.26 -25.64 6.33
C LEU A 449 -6.36 -26.25 7.21
N GLU A 450 -6.51 -25.79 8.46
CA GLU A 450 -7.57 -26.25 9.37
C GLU A 450 -8.99 -25.93 8.87
N GLN A 451 -9.12 -24.98 7.95
CA GLN A 451 -10.39 -24.54 7.39
C GLN A 451 -10.71 -25.18 6.03
N LEU A 452 -9.77 -25.97 5.49
CA LEU A 452 -9.96 -26.65 4.20
C LEU A 452 -10.76 -27.94 4.38
N ASP A 453 -11.64 -28.20 3.43
CA ASP A 453 -12.23 -29.51 3.23
C ASP A 453 -11.29 -30.42 2.39
N ASP A 454 -11.66 -31.68 2.23
CA ASP A 454 -10.85 -32.65 1.46
C ASP A 454 -10.89 -32.36 -0.06
N GLN A 455 -11.87 -31.59 -0.52
CA GLN A 455 -12.03 -31.27 -1.94
C GLN A 455 -11.00 -30.21 -2.34
N GLN A 456 -10.19 -30.51 -3.35
CA GLN A 456 -9.14 -29.62 -3.88
C GLN A 456 -8.03 -29.28 -2.85
N PHE A 457 -7.91 -30.05 -1.77
CA PHE A 457 -6.97 -29.81 -0.67
C PHE A 457 -5.54 -29.53 -1.14
N ASN A 458 -5.01 -30.36 -2.06
CA ASN A 458 -3.63 -30.20 -2.54
C ASN A 458 -3.41 -28.86 -3.29
N CYS A 459 -4.43 -28.36 -4.02
CA CYS A 459 -4.33 -27.07 -4.70
C CYS A 459 -4.28 -25.91 -3.70
N TRP A 460 -5.15 -25.96 -2.70
CA TRP A 460 -5.20 -24.94 -1.64
C TRP A 460 -3.98 -25.00 -0.72
N GLU A 461 -3.53 -26.20 -0.36
CA GLU A 461 -2.29 -26.35 0.45
C GLU A 461 -1.11 -25.71 -0.27
N PHE A 462 -0.94 -26.02 -1.57
CA PHE A 462 0.14 -25.45 -2.36
C PHE A 462 0.02 -23.93 -2.49
N TYR A 463 -1.19 -23.40 -2.66
CA TYR A 463 -1.46 -21.97 -2.67
C TYR A 463 -0.99 -21.31 -1.37
N TYR A 464 -1.39 -21.84 -0.21
CA TYR A 464 -1.00 -21.27 1.07
C TYR A 464 0.50 -21.43 1.37
N ARG A 465 1.13 -22.48 0.85
CA ARG A 465 2.58 -22.66 0.92
C ARG A 465 3.31 -21.60 0.09
N CYS A 466 2.85 -21.28 -1.10
CA CYS A 466 3.36 -20.17 -1.90
C CYS A 466 3.18 -18.83 -1.19
N ARG A 467 1.99 -18.59 -0.62
CA ARG A 467 1.72 -17.38 0.17
C ARG A 467 2.64 -17.27 1.38
N LEU A 468 2.92 -18.37 2.08
CA LEU A 468 3.88 -18.39 3.19
C LEU A 468 5.27 -17.84 2.79
N ILE A 469 5.76 -18.24 1.62
CA ILE A 469 7.05 -17.75 1.11
C ILE A 469 6.95 -16.29 0.67
N GLN A 470 5.88 -15.89 -0.03
CA GLN A 470 5.66 -14.49 -0.39
C GLN A 470 5.56 -13.59 0.83
N ASP A 471 4.79 -14.00 1.85
CA ASP A 471 4.63 -13.25 3.11
C ASP A 471 5.97 -13.07 3.84
N TYR A 472 6.79 -14.11 3.85
CA TYR A 472 8.09 -14.05 4.51
C TYR A 472 9.04 -13.08 3.80
N ILE A 473 9.16 -13.18 2.48
CA ILE A 473 10.09 -12.36 1.69
C ILE A 473 9.58 -10.91 1.61
N SER A 474 8.30 -10.69 1.32
CA SER A 474 7.73 -9.33 1.26
C SER A 474 7.71 -8.62 2.63
N GLY A 475 7.65 -9.41 3.70
CA GLY A 475 7.74 -8.91 5.07
C GLY A 475 9.13 -8.49 5.54
N MET A 476 10.19 -8.73 4.76
CA MET A 476 11.56 -8.28 5.09
C MET A 476 11.69 -6.76 4.97
N THR A 477 12.71 -6.21 5.62
CA THR A 477 13.20 -4.85 5.33
C THR A 477 14.29 -4.90 4.26
N ASP A 478 14.62 -3.77 3.64
CA ASP A 478 15.61 -3.71 2.55
C ASP A 478 16.97 -4.29 2.98
N HIS A 479 17.47 -3.84 4.14
CA HIS A 479 18.73 -4.34 4.70
C HIS A 479 18.66 -5.80 5.11
N PHE A 480 17.54 -6.25 5.69
CA PHE A 480 17.41 -7.65 6.07
C PHE A 480 17.38 -8.58 4.86
N ALA A 481 16.68 -8.20 3.79
CA ALA A 481 16.65 -8.97 2.53
C ALA A 481 18.04 -9.05 1.90
N TYR A 482 18.76 -7.93 1.85
CA TYR A 482 20.13 -7.87 1.37
C TYR A 482 21.07 -8.77 2.17
N ASP A 483 21.05 -8.66 3.50
CA ASP A 483 21.91 -9.45 4.39
C ASP A 483 21.58 -10.95 4.34
N GLU A 484 20.29 -11.30 4.30
CA GLU A 484 19.85 -12.69 4.22
C GLU A 484 20.29 -13.33 2.88
N TYR A 485 20.14 -12.60 1.77
CA TYR A 485 20.61 -13.05 0.47
C TYR A 485 22.12 -13.28 0.47
N ARG A 486 22.93 -12.32 0.95
CA ARG A 486 24.38 -12.45 1.04
C ARG A 486 24.81 -13.66 1.87
N LYS A 487 24.23 -13.83 3.06
CA LYS A 487 24.55 -14.96 3.96
C LYS A 487 24.28 -16.31 3.31
N LEU A 488 23.18 -16.43 2.57
CA LEU A 488 22.79 -17.69 1.94
C LEU A 488 23.51 -17.95 0.62
N MET A 489 24.01 -16.91 -0.06
CA MET A 489 24.87 -17.02 -1.25
C MET A 489 26.36 -17.21 -0.93
N VAL A 490 26.72 -17.25 0.38
CA VAL A 490 28.14 -17.39 0.82
C VAL A 490 29.05 -16.28 0.28
N THR A 491 28.50 -15.07 0.07
CA THR A 491 29.27 -13.89 -0.33
C THR A 491 29.58 -13.05 0.90
N PHE A 492 30.85 -12.82 1.16
CA PHE A 492 31.33 -12.03 2.30
C PHE A 492 31.48 -10.56 1.94
#